data_903f31cbd18fd311b58e8f08671c0929
#
_entry.id   903f31cbd18fd311b58e8f08671c0929
#
_cell.length_a   1.000
_cell.length_b   1.000
_cell.length_c   1.000
_cell.angle_alpha   90.00
_cell.angle_beta   90.00
_cell.angle_gamma   90.00
#
_symmetry.space_group_name_H-M   'P 1'
#
loop_
_entity.id
_entity.type
_entity.pdbx_description
1 polymer ?
#
loop_
_entity_poly.entity_id
_entity_poly.type
_entity_poly.pdbx_seq_one_letter_code
_entity_poly.pdbx_strand_id
1 'polypeptide(L)'
;MKLIHITAVKEFEKKVKDILLHSGVQVFSYHEVRGFKANSSVSSSDNWFASSGVETESLMFTIFANDEVLEKIIEHIRKFNTQQEFESRIHLAAVGVEQII
;
A
#
# COMPACT_ATOMS: atom_id res chain seq x y z
N MET A 1 -3.60 -2.14 -18.37
CA MET A 1 -2.68 -1.37 -17.50
C MET A 1 -3.43 -0.83 -16.31
N LYS A 2 -2.89 -1.01 -15.16
CA LYS A 2 -3.47 -0.53 -13.89
C LYS A 2 -2.56 0.51 -13.25
N LEU A 3 -3.18 1.51 -12.64
CA LEU A 3 -2.50 2.41 -11.73
C LEU A 3 -2.74 1.86 -10.33
N ILE A 4 -1.66 1.60 -9.61
CA ILE A 4 -1.72 0.96 -8.30
C ILE A 4 -1.17 1.94 -7.27
N HIS A 5 -1.94 2.19 -6.22
CA HIS A 5 -1.47 2.92 -5.06
C HIS A 5 -1.36 1.96 -3.88
N ILE A 6 -0.21 1.99 -3.23
CA ILE A 6 0.03 1.20 -2.02
C ILE A 6 0.36 2.17 -0.90
N THR A 7 -0.35 2.05 0.21
CA THR A 7 -0.11 2.89 1.39
C THR A 7 0.31 2.00 2.55
N ALA A 8 1.36 2.41 3.24
CA ALA A 8 1.87 1.68 4.39
C ALA A 8 2.53 2.65 5.35
N VAL A 9 2.61 2.26 6.63
CA VAL A 9 3.39 3.03 7.59
C VAL A 9 4.86 3.02 7.16
N LYS A 10 5.58 4.06 7.57
CA LYS A 10 6.96 4.26 7.15
C LYS A 10 7.87 3.06 7.49
N GLU A 11 7.58 2.39 8.60
CA GLU A 11 8.36 1.23 9.04
C GLU A 11 8.30 0.06 8.05
N PHE A 12 7.29 0.03 7.17
CA PHE A 12 7.16 -1.03 6.18
C PHE A 12 7.79 -0.70 4.84
N GLU A 13 8.59 0.36 4.77
CA GLU A 13 9.20 0.80 3.51
C GLU A 13 9.95 -0.35 2.82
N LYS A 14 10.85 -0.98 3.55
CA LYS A 14 11.66 -2.07 2.99
C LYS A 14 10.78 -3.22 2.53
N LYS A 15 9.78 -3.57 3.32
CA LYS A 15 8.90 -4.68 2.99
C LYS A 15 8.10 -4.42 1.70
N VAL A 16 7.57 -3.20 1.54
CA VAL A 16 6.85 -2.87 0.32
C VAL A 16 7.77 -2.93 -0.89
N LYS A 17 8.97 -2.37 -0.76
CA LYS A 17 9.95 -2.44 -1.86
C LYS A 17 10.28 -3.88 -2.22
N ASP A 18 10.48 -4.74 -1.24
CA ASP A 18 10.75 -6.16 -1.48
C ASP A 18 9.57 -6.84 -2.21
N ILE A 19 8.35 -6.56 -1.78
CA ILE A 19 7.16 -7.09 -2.42
C ILE A 19 7.10 -6.68 -3.89
N LEU A 20 7.35 -5.40 -4.17
CA LEU A 20 7.30 -4.89 -5.53
C LEU A 20 8.35 -5.55 -6.41
N LEU A 21 9.58 -5.64 -5.93
CA LEU A 21 10.66 -6.28 -6.68
C LEU A 21 10.38 -7.76 -6.94
N HIS A 22 9.90 -8.48 -5.93
CA HIS A 22 9.58 -9.91 -6.09
C HIS A 22 8.35 -10.15 -6.98
N SER A 23 7.53 -9.12 -7.16
CA SER A 23 6.36 -9.22 -8.05
C SER A 23 6.67 -8.83 -9.49
N GLY A 24 7.91 -8.41 -9.77
CA GLY A 24 8.32 -8.05 -11.11
C GLY A 24 8.28 -6.57 -11.41
N VAL A 25 8.05 -5.73 -10.42
CA VAL A 25 8.06 -4.27 -10.60
C VAL A 25 9.49 -3.77 -10.49
N GLN A 26 9.97 -3.12 -11.54
CA GLN A 26 11.34 -2.58 -11.55
C GLN A 26 11.39 -1.07 -11.39
N VAL A 27 10.27 -0.38 -11.66
CA VAL A 27 10.22 1.07 -11.59
C VAL A 27 8.94 1.47 -10.84
N PHE A 28 9.10 2.27 -9.83
CA PHE A 28 7.98 2.82 -9.08
C PHE A 28 8.42 4.13 -8.43
N SER A 29 7.46 4.95 -8.08
CA SER A 29 7.73 6.15 -7.29
C SER A 29 7.07 6.01 -5.92
N TYR A 30 7.57 6.76 -4.96
CA TYR A 30 6.93 6.82 -3.66
C TYR A 30 7.23 8.14 -3.00
N HIS A 31 6.38 8.51 -2.06
CA HIS A 31 6.54 9.75 -1.31
C HIS A 31 5.95 9.60 0.07
N GLU A 32 6.36 10.49 0.95
CA GLU A 32 5.83 10.53 2.30
C GLU A 32 4.47 11.21 2.27
N VAL A 33 3.54 10.66 3.05
CA VAL A 33 2.21 11.23 3.24
C VAL A 33 1.88 11.21 4.72
N ARG A 34 1.01 12.10 5.13
CA ARG A 34 0.49 12.11 6.48
C ARG A 34 -0.96 11.66 6.42
N GLY A 35 -1.26 10.64 7.22
CA GLY A 35 -2.62 10.15 7.33
C GLY A 35 -3.30 10.75 8.55
N PHE A 36 -4.56 11.06 8.40
CA PHE A 36 -5.36 11.60 9.49
C PHE A 36 -6.57 10.71 9.70
N LYS A 37 -6.82 10.39 10.96
CA LYS A 37 -7.96 9.59 11.38
C LYS A 37 -8.75 10.41 12.38
N ALA A 38 -10.00 10.72 12.06
CA ALA A 38 -10.81 11.65 12.83
C ALA A 38 -11.12 11.15 14.24
N ASN A 39 -11.28 9.83 14.40
CA ASN A 39 -11.57 9.27 15.71
C ASN A 39 -11.15 7.80 15.76
N SER A 40 -11.08 7.26 16.98
CA SER A 40 -10.64 5.88 17.20
C SER A 40 -11.69 4.82 16.87
N SER A 41 -12.91 5.22 16.51
CA SER A 41 -13.97 4.28 16.18
C SER A 41 -13.84 3.73 14.76
N VAL A 42 -13.01 4.35 13.92
CA VAL A 42 -12.74 3.83 12.58
C VAL A 42 -11.82 2.61 12.73
N SER A 43 -12.26 1.46 12.21
CA SER A 43 -11.46 0.25 12.34
C SER A 43 -10.20 0.32 11.46
N SER A 44 -9.15 -0.38 11.88
CA SER A 44 -7.89 -0.41 11.13
C SER A 44 -8.06 -1.08 9.76
N SER A 45 -9.07 -1.94 9.60
CA SER A 45 -9.34 -2.58 8.31
C SER A 45 -9.96 -1.61 7.30
N ASP A 46 -10.66 -0.58 7.78
CA ASP A 46 -11.29 0.42 6.93
C ASP A 46 -10.47 1.69 6.80
N ASN A 47 -9.41 1.81 7.57
CA ASN A 47 -8.57 2.99 7.61
C ASN A 47 -7.20 2.71 7.01
N TRP A 48 -6.80 3.54 6.07
CA TRP A 48 -5.50 3.41 5.39
C TRP A 48 -4.33 3.86 6.25
N PHE A 49 -4.61 4.46 7.42
CA PHE A 49 -3.57 4.98 8.30
C PHE A 49 -3.74 4.38 9.68
N ALA A 50 -2.67 3.80 10.20
CA ALA A 50 -2.73 2.93 11.36
C ALA A 50 -2.93 3.64 12.69
N SER A 51 -2.66 4.92 12.77
CA SER A 51 -2.69 5.64 14.03
C SER A 51 -4.10 6.01 14.46
N SER A 52 -4.32 6.07 15.76
CA SER A 52 -5.62 6.45 16.32
C SER A 52 -5.64 7.93 16.71
N GLY A 53 -6.51 8.72 16.06
CA GLY A 53 -6.78 10.09 16.46
C GLY A 53 -5.69 11.12 16.22
N VAL A 54 -4.64 10.77 15.52
CA VAL A 54 -3.50 11.65 15.22
C VAL A 54 -2.99 11.41 13.83
N GLU A 55 -2.15 12.32 13.35
CA GLU A 55 -1.47 12.13 12.08
C GLU A 55 -0.40 11.06 12.19
N THR A 56 -0.28 10.22 11.17
CA THR A 56 0.79 9.22 11.08
C THR A 56 1.67 9.50 9.88
N GLU A 57 2.94 9.18 10.04
CA GLU A 57 3.86 9.18 8.90
C GLU A 57 3.69 7.88 8.14
N SER A 58 3.36 8.00 6.87
CA SER A 58 3.14 6.88 5.98
C SER A 58 3.82 7.13 4.65
N LEU A 59 3.88 6.10 3.83
CA LEU A 59 4.39 6.19 2.47
C LEU A 59 3.30 5.79 1.51
N MET A 60 3.26 6.46 0.38
CA MET A 60 2.39 6.08 -0.73
C MET A 60 3.24 5.76 -1.94
N PHE A 61 3.09 4.54 -2.44
CA PHE A 61 3.78 4.06 -3.63
C PHE A 61 2.85 4.12 -4.82
N THR A 62 3.39 4.55 -5.96
CA THR A 62 2.63 4.63 -7.21
C THR A 62 3.30 3.74 -8.24
N ILE A 63 2.54 2.80 -8.78
CA ILE A 63 3.03 1.79 -9.72
C ILE A 63 2.07 1.71 -10.90
N PHE A 64 2.63 1.52 -12.09
CA PHE A 64 1.86 1.14 -13.27
C PHE A 64 2.24 -0.29 -13.62
N ALA A 65 1.26 -1.17 -13.73
CA ALA A 65 1.52 -2.59 -13.99
C ALA A 65 0.34 -3.24 -14.70
N ASN A 66 0.61 -4.38 -15.32
CA ASN A 66 -0.45 -5.17 -15.92
C ASN A 66 -1.17 -6.01 -14.86
N ASP A 67 -2.24 -6.68 -15.25
CA ASP A 67 -3.06 -7.46 -14.33
C ASP A 67 -2.28 -8.61 -13.69
N GLU A 68 -1.38 -9.22 -14.42
CA GLU A 68 -0.59 -10.34 -13.90
C GLU A 68 0.32 -9.89 -12.76
N VAL A 69 0.99 -8.77 -12.93
CA VAL A 69 1.84 -8.20 -11.88
C VAL A 69 1.00 -7.75 -10.69
N LEU A 70 -0.15 -7.13 -10.95
CA LEU A 70 -1.05 -6.71 -9.88
C LEU A 70 -1.47 -7.90 -9.02
N GLU A 71 -1.82 -9.03 -9.62
CA GLU A 71 -2.21 -10.21 -8.86
C GLU A 71 -1.08 -10.72 -7.97
N LYS A 72 0.16 -10.67 -8.46
CA LYS A 72 1.31 -11.07 -7.64
C LYS A 72 1.50 -10.13 -6.44
N ILE A 73 1.35 -8.84 -6.67
CA ILE A 73 1.45 -7.86 -5.59
C ILE A 73 0.37 -8.11 -4.54
N ILE A 74 -0.86 -8.32 -4.97
CA ILE A 74 -1.99 -8.57 -4.07
C ILE A 74 -1.73 -9.81 -3.22
N GLU A 75 -1.25 -10.88 -3.84
CA GLU A 75 -0.95 -12.12 -3.13
C GLU A 75 0.09 -11.88 -2.03
N HIS A 76 1.16 -11.18 -2.35
CA HIS A 76 2.21 -10.90 -1.37
C HIS A 76 1.71 -10.01 -0.23
N ILE A 77 0.90 -9.00 -0.55
CA ILE A 77 0.35 -8.10 0.46
C ILE A 77 -0.60 -8.84 1.38
N ARG A 78 -1.50 -9.66 0.83
CA ARG A 78 -2.43 -10.43 1.65
C ARG A 78 -1.69 -11.38 2.60
N LYS A 79 -0.65 -12.03 2.10
CA LYS A 79 0.15 -12.93 2.92
C LYS A 79 0.83 -12.17 4.06
N PHE A 80 1.44 -11.03 3.76
CA PHE A 80 2.06 -10.20 4.78
C PHE A 80 1.06 -9.75 5.84
N ASN A 81 -0.09 -9.21 5.39
CA ASN A 81 -1.11 -8.72 6.31
C ASN A 81 -1.66 -9.82 7.21
N THR A 82 -1.80 -11.03 6.69
CA THR A 82 -2.28 -12.18 7.46
C THR A 82 -1.28 -12.59 8.55
N GLN A 83 0.01 -12.47 8.27
CA GLN A 83 1.07 -12.85 9.20
C GLN A 83 1.47 -11.74 10.16
N GLN A 84 0.93 -10.56 9.96
CA GLN A 84 1.30 -9.38 10.73
C GLN A 84 0.67 -9.42 12.12
N GLU A 85 1.50 -9.27 13.15
CA GLU A 85 1.04 -9.24 14.53
C GLU A 85 0.50 -7.88 14.97
N PHE A 86 0.95 -6.81 14.31
CA PHE A 86 0.51 -5.45 14.63
C PHE A 86 -0.77 -5.12 13.89
N GLU A 87 -1.44 -4.04 14.33
CA GLU A 87 -2.66 -3.58 13.67
C GLU A 87 -2.41 -2.97 12.30
N SER A 88 -1.20 -2.49 12.07
CA SER A 88 -0.84 -1.86 10.80
C SER A 88 -0.92 -2.85 9.65
N ARG A 89 -1.48 -2.40 8.54
CA ARG A 89 -1.64 -3.21 7.34
C ARG A 89 -1.11 -2.45 6.15
N ILE A 90 -0.73 -3.17 5.12
CA ILE A 90 -0.43 -2.58 3.82
C ILE A 90 -1.73 -2.54 3.04
N HIS A 91 -2.08 -1.38 2.51
CA HIS A 91 -3.30 -1.20 1.75
C HIS A 91 -2.96 -0.98 0.28
N LEU A 92 -3.83 -1.48 -0.59
CA LEU A 92 -3.66 -1.34 -2.04
C LEU A 92 -5.00 -0.99 -2.67
N ALA A 93 -4.96 -0.03 -3.59
CA ALA A 93 -6.09 0.26 -4.47
C ALA A 93 -5.56 0.29 -5.89
N ALA A 94 -6.33 -0.25 -6.82
CA ALA A 94 -5.95 -0.26 -8.23
C ALA A 94 -7.11 0.23 -9.08
N VAL A 95 -6.78 1.02 -10.10
CA VAL A 95 -7.78 1.51 -11.06
C VAL A 95 -7.28 1.26 -12.47
N GLY A 96 -8.22 1.11 -13.41
CA GLY A 96 -7.88 0.98 -14.81
C GLY A 96 -7.40 2.30 -15.37
N VAL A 97 -6.35 2.26 -16.17
CA VAL A 97 -5.82 3.45 -16.83
C VAL A 97 -6.43 3.54 -18.22
N GLU A 98 -7.15 4.63 -18.47
CA GLU A 98 -7.79 4.83 -19.78
C GLU A 98 -6.79 5.28 -20.83
N GLN A 99 -5.79 6.04 -20.44
CA GLN A 99 -4.81 6.59 -21.37
C GLN A 99 -3.47 6.78 -20.66
N ILE A 100 -2.40 6.40 -21.37
CA ILE A 100 -1.04 6.58 -20.90
C ILE A 100 -0.24 7.16 -22.05
N ILE A 101 0.58 8.14 -21.79
CA ILE A 101 1.42 8.76 -22.80
C ILE A 101 2.84 8.29 -22.65
#